data_fc20a1927fa462312c59ada2b6e2fd0b
#
_entry.id   fc20a1927fa462312c59ada2b6e2fd0b
#
_cell.length_a   1.000
_cell.length_b   1.000
_cell.length_c   1.000
_cell.angle_alpha   90.00
_cell.angle_beta   90.00
_cell.angle_gamma   90.00
#
_symmetry.space_group_name_H-M   'P 1'
#
loop_
_entity.id
_entity.type
_entity.pdbx_description
1 polymer ?
#
loop_
_entity_poly.entity_id
_entity_poly.type
_entity_poly.pdbx_seq_one_letter_code
_entity_poly.pdbx_strand_id
1 'polypeptide(L)'
;SSEHEVSLRSAQGIYSFFDKERYNVYIVEISKEAWWVNAEENQQLPIDKNDFSFELNGNKVKFDYAYITIHGTPGENGLLQGYFDMIQLPYSTSGVLVEAMTFNKFVLNNYLRGFGYNVAKSMVVYKDEAHKISAEKIESELGMPCFIKPAADGSSFGVSKVKTKSDIPAALELAFNESNEVMIESFLQGTEISIGCYATKEGLVSLPATEVVTENEFFDYNAKYNGQVQEIT
;
A
#
# COMPACT_ATOMS: atom_id res chain seq x y z
N SER A 1 -1.05 7.33 8.35
CA SER A 1 0.01 6.76 7.51
C SER A 1 0.84 7.90 6.93
N SER A 2 2.06 7.61 6.54
CA SER A 2 2.95 8.54 5.81
C SER A 2 2.37 8.96 4.44
N GLU A 3 1.37 8.25 3.96
CA GLU A 3 0.69 8.44 2.67
C GLU A 3 -0.64 9.20 2.77
N HIS A 4 -0.92 9.86 3.91
CA HIS A 4 -2.19 10.55 4.13
C HIS A 4 -2.49 11.62 3.05
N GLU A 5 -1.52 12.47 2.73
CA GLU A 5 -1.65 13.51 1.70
C GLU A 5 -1.92 12.92 0.29
N VAL A 6 -1.30 11.78 -0.01
CA VAL A 6 -1.52 11.07 -1.27
C VAL A 6 -2.94 10.53 -1.33
N SER A 7 -3.44 9.96 -0.22
CA SER A 7 -4.81 9.46 -0.10
C SER A 7 -5.85 10.55 -0.34
N LEU A 8 -5.64 11.73 0.25
CA LEU A 8 -6.55 12.88 0.07
C LEU A 8 -6.56 13.38 -1.38
N ARG A 9 -5.39 13.48 -2.03
CA ARG A 9 -5.30 13.87 -3.44
C ARG A 9 -5.99 12.84 -4.34
N SER A 10 -5.81 11.55 -4.08
CA SER A 10 -6.48 10.48 -4.80
C SER A 10 -8.00 10.56 -4.65
N ALA A 11 -8.50 10.77 -3.42
CA ALA A 11 -9.93 10.93 -3.16
C ALA A 11 -10.53 12.12 -3.93
N GLN A 12 -9.85 13.28 -3.92
CA GLN A 12 -10.31 14.47 -4.64
C GLN A 12 -10.30 14.26 -6.16
N GLY A 13 -9.25 13.62 -6.69
CA GLY A 13 -9.16 13.27 -8.11
C GLY A 13 -10.32 12.37 -8.54
N ILE A 14 -10.53 11.26 -7.84
CA ILE A 14 -11.63 10.33 -8.13
C ILE A 14 -12.99 11.03 -7.97
N TYR A 15 -13.21 11.82 -6.91
CA TYR A 15 -14.44 12.59 -6.70
C TYR A 15 -14.78 13.49 -7.88
N SER A 16 -13.77 14.09 -8.54
CA SER A 16 -13.98 14.97 -9.69
C SER A 16 -14.50 14.24 -10.94
N PHE A 17 -14.22 12.93 -11.07
CA PHE A 17 -14.65 12.11 -12.21
C PHE A 17 -15.97 11.37 -12.00
N PHE A 18 -16.50 11.32 -10.79
CA PHE A 18 -17.79 10.69 -10.54
C PHE A 18 -18.95 11.45 -11.21
N ASP A 19 -19.86 10.68 -11.81
CA ASP A 19 -21.13 11.18 -12.36
C ASP A 19 -22.08 11.56 -11.21
N LYS A 20 -22.12 12.85 -10.88
CA LYS A 20 -22.93 13.42 -9.78
C LYS A 20 -24.41 13.54 -10.12
N GLU A 21 -24.80 13.34 -11.37
CA GLU A 21 -26.22 13.21 -11.73
C GLU A 21 -26.80 11.83 -11.35
N ARG A 22 -25.93 10.82 -11.27
CA ARG A 22 -26.30 9.45 -10.95
C ARG A 22 -26.00 9.04 -9.50
N TYR A 23 -25.00 9.67 -8.86
CA TYR A 23 -24.50 9.28 -7.55
C TYR A 23 -24.41 10.46 -6.60
N ASN A 24 -24.84 10.26 -5.36
CA ASN A 24 -24.52 11.13 -4.25
C ASN A 24 -23.16 10.73 -3.69
N VAL A 25 -22.12 11.49 -4.01
CA VAL A 25 -20.74 11.14 -3.66
C VAL A 25 -20.26 12.00 -2.51
N TYR A 26 -19.67 11.37 -1.51
CA TYR A 26 -19.11 12.04 -0.33
C TYR A 26 -17.68 11.57 -0.11
N ILE A 27 -16.78 12.48 0.24
CA ILE A 27 -15.43 12.13 0.69
C ILE A 27 -15.48 11.91 2.18
N VAL A 28 -15.10 10.70 2.60
CA VAL A 28 -14.96 10.33 4.02
C VAL A 28 -13.49 10.26 4.36
N GLU A 29 -13.07 11.07 5.30
CA GLU A 29 -11.73 11.04 5.85
C GLU A 29 -11.70 10.18 7.11
N ILE A 30 -10.74 9.26 7.16
CA ILE A 30 -10.55 8.29 8.25
C ILE A 30 -9.20 8.54 8.90
N SER A 31 -9.19 8.96 10.15
CA SER A 31 -8.00 9.11 10.95
C SER A 31 -8.07 8.28 12.24
N LYS A 32 -6.97 8.25 13.00
CA LYS A 32 -6.96 7.60 14.33
C LYS A 32 -7.90 8.31 15.32
N GLU A 33 -8.00 9.62 15.19
CA GLU A 33 -8.74 10.48 16.11
C GLU A 33 -10.24 10.47 15.81
N ALA A 34 -10.60 10.64 14.53
CA ALA A 34 -11.98 10.77 14.12
C ALA A 34 -12.21 10.31 12.68
N TRP A 35 -13.47 10.01 12.37
CA TRP A 35 -13.95 9.73 11.01
C TRP A 35 -15.04 10.75 10.69
N TRP A 36 -14.92 11.45 9.55
CA TRP A 36 -15.90 12.47 9.16
C TRP A 36 -16.10 12.53 7.66
N VAL A 37 -17.30 12.98 7.28
CA VAL A 37 -17.62 13.37 5.91
C VAL A 37 -17.24 14.84 5.73
N ASN A 38 -16.53 15.16 4.67
CA ASN A 38 -16.36 16.52 4.21
C ASN A 38 -17.60 16.89 3.38
N ALA A 39 -18.57 17.55 4.00
CA ALA A 39 -19.79 18.05 3.37
C ALA A 39 -19.56 19.43 2.72
N GLU A 40 -20.59 19.96 2.05
CA GLU A 40 -20.54 21.31 1.46
C GLU A 40 -20.19 22.36 2.52
N GLU A 41 -19.61 23.50 2.08
CA GLU A 41 -19.23 24.65 2.93
C GLU A 41 -18.16 24.35 4.01
N ASN A 42 -17.27 23.37 3.77
CA ASN A 42 -16.24 22.93 4.73
C ASN A 42 -16.80 22.38 6.07
N GLN A 43 -18.05 21.93 6.08
CA GLN A 43 -18.63 21.29 7.24
C GLN A 43 -18.12 19.84 7.37
N GLN A 44 -17.56 19.51 8.52
CA GLN A 44 -17.18 18.15 8.87
C GLN A 44 -18.28 17.50 9.70
N LEU A 45 -18.86 16.43 9.17
CA LEU A 45 -19.93 15.67 9.83
C LEU A 45 -19.37 14.32 10.32
N PRO A 46 -19.54 13.98 11.60
CA PRO A 46 -18.99 12.75 12.14
C PRO A 46 -19.67 11.51 11.57
N ILE A 47 -18.88 10.46 11.35
CA ILE A 47 -19.37 9.13 10.98
C ILE A 47 -19.74 8.35 12.24
N ASP A 48 -20.95 7.79 12.24
CA ASP A 48 -21.32 6.74 13.19
C ASP A 48 -20.62 5.43 12.82
N LYS A 49 -19.63 5.04 13.64
CA LYS A 49 -18.84 3.84 13.39
C LYS A 49 -19.60 2.52 13.59
N ASN A 50 -20.82 2.55 14.10
CA ASN A 50 -21.64 1.33 14.26
C ASN A 50 -22.20 0.84 12.92
N ASP A 51 -22.52 1.77 11.99
CA ASP A 51 -23.12 1.44 10.70
C ASP A 51 -22.59 2.26 9.51
N PHE A 52 -21.49 2.98 9.72
CA PHE A 52 -20.84 3.86 8.75
C PHE A 52 -21.80 4.87 8.12
N SER A 53 -22.64 5.50 8.92
CA SER A 53 -23.60 6.54 8.51
C SER A 53 -23.22 7.90 9.06
N PHE A 54 -23.87 8.95 8.58
CA PHE A 54 -23.75 10.29 9.12
C PHE A 54 -25.10 11.02 9.08
N GLU A 55 -25.23 12.12 9.80
CA GLU A 55 -26.43 12.97 9.76
C GLU A 55 -26.21 14.20 8.87
N LEU A 56 -27.11 14.41 7.92
CA LEU A 56 -27.13 15.59 7.06
C LEU A 56 -28.52 16.25 7.16
N ASN A 57 -28.58 17.51 7.62
CA ASN A 57 -29.81 18.26 7.78
C ASN A 57 -30.90 17.51 8.59
N GLY A 58 -30.48 16.81 9.65
CA GLY A 58 -31.37 16.03 10.52
C GLY A 58 -31.83 14.68 9.92
N ASN A 59 -31.31 14.30 8.79
CA ASN A 59 -31.59 13.01 8.17
C ASN A 59 -30.36 12.10 8.24
N LYS A 60 -30.58 10.83 8.60
CA LYS A 60 -29.54 9.82 8.57
C LYS A 60 -29.25 9.38 7.13
N VAL A 61 -28.01 9.56 6.71
CA VAL A 61 -27.50 9.12 5.40
C VAL A 61 -26.68 7.85 5.58
N LYS A 62 -26.99 6.80 4.83
CA LYS A 62 -26.24 5.55 4.72
C LYS A 62 -25.59 5.46 3.35
N PHE A 63 -24.43 4.82 3.30
CA PHE A 63 -23.74 4.55 2.04
C PHE A 63 -24.17 3.21 1.46
N ASP A 64 -24.32 3.15 0.14
CA ASP A 64 -24.58 1.91 -0.61
C ASP A 64 -23.27 1.24 -1.04
N TYR A 65 -22.18 2.00 -1.12
CA TYR A 65 -20.89 1.54 -1.60
C TYR A 65 -19.75 2.42 -1.09
N ALA A 66 -18.61 1.82 -0.76
CA ALA A 66 -17.38 2.52 -0.39
C ALA A 66 -16.30 2.37 -1.49
N TYR A 67 -15.90 3.49 -2.09
CA TYR A 67 -14.76 3.52 -2.99
C TYR A 67 -13.51 3.89 -2.19
N ILE A 68 -12.63 2.92 -1.94
CA ILE A 68 -11.45 3.08 -1.09
C ILE A 68 -10.29 3.63 -1.92
N THR A 69 -9.76 4.79 -1.49
CA THR A 69 -8.56 5.44 -2.07
C THR A 69 -7.48 5.66 -1.03
N ILE A 70 -7.61 5.03 0.13
CA ILE A 70 -6.64 5.16 1.22
C ILE A 70 -5.41 4.32 0.87
N HIS A 71 -4.26 4.99 0.75
CA HIS A 71 -2.95 4.34 0.65
C HIS A 71 -2.45 3.96 2.04
N GLY A 72 -1.85 2.77 2.14
CA GLY A 72 -1.37 2.24 3.42
C GLY A 72 -2.51 1.80 4.36
N THR A 73 -2.18 1.75 5.64
CA THR A 73 -3.14 1.39 6.70
C THR A 73 -4.13 2.54 6.95
N PRO A 74 -5.45 2.26 7.06
CA PRO A 74 -6.13 0.95 7.08
C PRO A 74 -6.68 0.48 5.72
N GLY A 75 -6.38 1.15 4.61
CA GLY A 75 -7.01 0.94 3.31
C GLY A 75 -6.47 -0.27 2.54
N GLU A 76 -5.19 -0.62 2.72
CA GLU A 76 -4.51 -1.66 1.93
C GLU A 76 -4.14 -2.91 2.75
N ASN A 77 -4.39 -2.93 4.06
CA ASN A 77 -3.98 -4.03 4.94
C ASN A 77 -5.12 -4.93 5.42
N GLY A 78 -6.32 -4.78 4.86
CA GLY A 78 -7.50 -5.57 5.19
C GLY A 78 -8.31 -5.08 6.39
N LEU A 79 -7.85 -4.08 7.16
CA LEU A 79 -8.56 -3.61 8.34
C LEU A 79 -9.88 -2.92 8.01
N LEU A 80 -9.87 -2.02 7.03
CA LEU A 80 -11.06 -1.30 6.62
C LEU A 80 -12.04 -2.24 5.90
N GLN A 81 -11.53 -3.14 5.08
CA GLN A 81 -12.31 -4.18 4.43
C GLN A 81 -13.03 -5.08 5.45
N GLY A 82 -12.33 -5.49 6.52
CA GLY A 82 -12.92 -6.28 7.59
C GLY A 82 -14.03 -5.55 8.34
N TYR A 83 -13.87 -4.25 8.56
CA TYR A 83 -14.92 -3.43 9.13
C TYR A 83 -16.14 -3.34 8.19
N PHE A 84 -15.93 -3.10 6.89
CA PHE A 84 -17.02 -3.02 5.91
C PHE A 84 -17.72 -4.37 5.72
N ASP A 85 -16.99 -5.49 5.75
CA ASP A 85 -17.59 -6.83 5.73
C ASP A 85 -18.53 -7.05 6.92
N MET A 86 -18.13 -6.64 8.14
CA MET A 86 -18.95 -6.80 9.34
C MET A 86 -20.27 -6.01 9.27
N ILE A 87 -20.27 -4.82 8.64
CA ILE A 87 -21.47 -4.00 8.47
C ILE A 87 -22.18 -4.21 7.13
N GLN A 88 -21.68 -5.14 6.32
CA GLN A 88 -22.22 -5.50 5.00
C GLN A 88 -22.24 -4.33 4.00
N LEU A 89 -21.26 -3.43 4.05
CA LEU A 89 -21.07 -2.35 3.10
C LEU A 89 -20.15 -2.81 1.96
N PRO A 90 -20.62 -2.89 0.71
CA PRO A 90 -19.77 -3.22 -0.43
C PRO A 90 -18.67 -2.17 -0.68
N TYR A 91 -17.50 -2.61 -1.17
CA TYR A 91 -16.36 -1.73 -1.43
C TYR A 91 -15.59 -2.10 -2.70
N SER A 92 -14.68 -1.20 -3.13
CA SER A 92 -14.01 -1.27 -4.44
C SER A 92 -12.75 -2.14 -4.48
N THR A 93 -12.14 -2.46 -3.35
CA THR A 93 -10.88 -3.23 -3.30
C THR A 93 -11.11 -4.73 -3.22
N SER A 94 -10.04 -5.50 -3.19
CA SER A 94 -10.08 -6.92 -2.85
C SER A 94 -10.53 -7.13 -1.39
N GLY A 95 -10.87 -8.38 -1.03
CA GLY A 95 -11.29 -8.71 0.34
C GLY A 95 -10.12 -8.80 1.32
N VAL A 96 -10.45 -8.92 2.61
CA VAL A 96 -9.53 -8.87 3.76
C VAL A 96 -8.25 -9.69 3.58
N LEU A 97 -8.37 -10.96 3.17
CA LEU A 97 -7.22 -11.85 3.05
C LEU A 97 -6.26 -11.39 1.96
N VAL A 98 -6.79 -10.98 0.81
CA VAL A 98 -5.97 -10.54 -0.32
C VAL A 98 -5.24 -9.25 0.04
N GLU A 99 -5.95 -8.26 0.58
CA GLU A 99 -5.35 -6.97 1.00
C GLU A 99 -4.25 -7.20 2.05
N ALA A 100 -4.53 -7.94 3.11
CA ALA A 100 -3.54 -8.19 4.16
C ALA A 100 -2.29 -8.92 3.62
N MET A 101 -2.48 -9.89 2.73
CA MET A 101 -1.40 -10.69 2.18
C MET A 101 -0.56 -9.91 1.16
N THR A 102 -1.20 -9.12 0.28
CA THR A 102 -0.49 -8.34 -0.74
C THR A 102 0.22 -7.12 -0.16
N PHE A 103 -0.28 -6.57 0.94
CA PHE A 103 0.37 -5.48 1.65
C PHE A 103 1.67 -5.89 2.33
N ASN A 104 1.77 -7.14 2.83
CA ASN A 104 3.00 -7.67 3.41
C ASN A 104 3.85 -8.36 2.34
N LYS A 105 4.93 -7.69 1.92
CA LYS A 105 5.82 -8.13 0.83
C LYS A 105 6.46 -9.50 1.10
N PHE A 106 6.80 -9.80 2.36
CA PHE A 106 7.39 -11.09 2.71
C PHE A 106 6.37 -12.22 2.62
N VAL A 107 5.16 -12.00 3.12
CA VAL A 107 4.05 -12.97 3.03
C VAL A 107 3.70 -13.22 1.57
N LEU A 108 3.51 -12.16 0.76
CA LEU A 108 3.20 -12.27 -0.66
C LEU A 108 4.27 -13.07 -1.41
N ASN A 109 5.57 -12.76 -1.23
CA ASN A 109 6.65 -13.46 -1.90
C ASN A 109 6.69 -14.96 -1.53
N ASN A 110 6.45 -15.31 -0.27
CA ASN A 110 6.39 -16.71 0.13
C ASN A 110 5.15 -17.43 -0.42
N TYR A 111 4.01 -16.75 -0.47
CA TYR A 111 2.81 -17.28 -1.09
C TYR A 111 3.02 -17.57 -2.57
N LEU A 112 3.53 -16.61 -3.34
CA LEU A 112 3.82 -16.77 -4.77
C LEU A 112 4.87 -17.85 -5.05
N ARG A 113 5.91 -17.93 -4.23
CA ARG A 113 6.91 -19.01 -4.32
C ARG A 113 6.29 -20.39 -4.17
N GLY A 114 5.27 -20.52 -3.29
CA GLY A 114 4.52 -21.77 -3.12
C GLY A 114 3.79 -22.22 -4.38
N PHE A 115 3.48 -21.31 -5.30
CA PHE A 115 2.90 -21.62 -6.62
C PHE A 115 3.93 -21.72 -7.75
N GLY A 116 5.22 -21.68 -7.44
CA GLY A 116 6.30 -21.82 -8.41
C GLY A 116 6.67 -20.53 -9.15
N TYR A 117 6.17 -19.37 -8.72
CA TYR A 117 6.61 -18.09 -9.30
C TYR A 117 8.01 -17.74 -8.83
N ASN A 118 8.80 -17.17 -9.74
CA ASN A 118 10.13 -16.65 -9.42
C ASN A 118 10.00 -15.34 -8.64
N VAL A 119 10.46 -15.36 -7.40
CA VAL A 119 10.51 -14.20 -6.52
C VAL A 119 11.90 -14.09 -5.90
N ALA A 120 12.29 -12.89 -5.51
CA ALA A 120 13.57 -12.68 -4.83
C ALA A 120 13.70 -13.58 -3.58
N LYS A 121 14.89 -14.12 -3.35
CA LYS A 121 15.17 -14.75 -2.05
C LYS A 121 15.05 -13.70 -0.97
N SER A 122 14.40 -14.03 0.13
CA SER A 122 14.14 -13.06 1.19
C SER A 122 14.15 -13.71 2.56
N MET A 123 14.46 -12.90 3.56
CA MET A 123 14.30 -13.22 4.97
C MET A 123 13.56 -12.08 5.67
N VAL A 124 12.94 -12.39 6.80
CA VAL A 124 12.30 -11.41 7.65
C VAL A 124 13.07 -11.28 8.97
N VAL A 125 13.15 -10.07 9.48
CA VAL A 125 13.76 -9.74 10.76
C VAL A 125 12.77 -8.92 11.57
N TYR A 126 12.49 -9.36 12.78
CA TYR A 126 11.69 -8.60 13.74
C TYR A 126 12.57 -7.66 14.57
N LYS A 127 12.05 -6.50 14.94
CA LYS A 127 12.82 -5.45 15.62
C LYS A 127 13.47 -5.93 16.91
N ASP A 128 12.75 -6.71 17.71
CA ASP A 128 13.25 -7.30 18.97
C ASP A 128 14.30 -8.42 18.74
N GLU A 129 14.32 -9.00 17.55
CA GLU A 129 15.26 -10.06 17.15
C GLU A 129 16.41 -9.57 16.26
N ALA A 130 16.48 -8.29 15.94
CA ALA A 130 17.49 -7.73 15.04
C ALA A 130 18.93 -8.03 15.46
N HIS A 131 19.18 -8.14 16.75
CA HIS A 131 20.49 -8.51 17.32
C HIS A 131 20.93 -9.96 17.00
N LYS A 132 20.01 -10.81 16.54
CA LYS A 132 20.29 -12.22 16.20
C LYS A 132 20.75 -12.41 14.76
N ILE A 133 20.59 -11.40 13.90
CA ILE A 133 21.00 -11.47 12.50
C ILE A 133 22.38 -10.86 12.31
N SER A 134 23.28 -11.58 11.62
CA SER A 134 24.60 -11.04 11.29
C SER A 134 24.69 -10.64 9.81
N ALA A 135 25.54 -9.68 9.52
CA ALA A 135 25.81 -9.25 8.15
C ALA A 135 26.35 -10.38 7.26
N GLU A 136 27.15 -11.27 7.86
CA GLU A 136 27.69 -12.47 7.19
C GLU A 136 26.56 -13.41 6.76
N LYS A 137 25.55 -13.61 7.61
CA LYS A 137 24.40 -14.44 7.30
C LYS A 137 23.60 -13.84 6.14
N ILE A 138 23.33 -12.54 6.17
CA ILE A 138 22.63 -11.83 5.09
C ILE A 138 23.39 -12.02 3.76
N GLU A 139 24.69 -11.73 3.75
CA GLU A 139 25.53 -11.87 2.55
C GLU A 139 25.55 -13.30 2.01
N SER A 140 25.68 -14.30 2.90
CA SER A 140 25.76 -15.70 2.49
C SER A 140 24.45 -16.26 1.92
N GLU A 141 23.30 -15.79 2.43
CA GLU A 141 21.99 -16.29 2.02
C GLU A 141 21.38 -15.51 0.84
N LEU A 142 21.58 -14.20 0.79
CA LEU A 142 20.92 -13.31 -0.17
C LEU A 142 21.88 -12.68 -1.18
N GLY A 143 23.18 -12.64 -0.89
CA GLY A 143 24.19 -11.95 -1.69
C GLY A 143 24.18 -10.44 -1.49
N MET A 144 25.10 -9.76 -2.19
CA MET A 144 25.16 -8.30 -2.27
C MET A 144 25.19 -7.85 -3.74
N PRO A 145 24.53 -6.74 -4.10
CA PRO A 145 23.70 -5.91 -3.24
C PRO A 145 22.41 -6.62 -2.83
N CYS A 146 21.79 -6.13 -1.74
CA CYS A 146 20.47 -6.56 -1.30
C CYS A 146 19.58 -5.35 -0.98
N PHE A 147 18.28 -5.55 -0.86
CA PHE A 147 17.35 -4.54 -0.38
C PHE A 147 16.95 -4.83 1.07
N ILE A 148 16.91 -3.76 1.89
CA ILE A 148 16.35 -3.78 3.23
C ILE A 148 15.19 -2.81 3.24
N LYS A 149 13.99 -3.28 3.66
CA LYS A 149 12.76 -2.51 3.59
C LYS A 149 11.72 -2.96 4.62
N PRO A 150 10.77 -2.11 5.02
CA PRO A 150 9.61 -2.53 5.79
C PRO A 150 8.87 -3.67 5.07
N ALA A 151 8.49 -4.72 5.81
CA ALA A 151 7.73 -5.84 5.22
C ALA A 151 6.32 -5.40 4.80
N ALA A 152 5.69 -4.54 5.60
CA ALA A 152 4.37 -3.98 5.35
C ALA A 152 4.46 -2.45 5.44
N ASP A 153 4.45 -1.79 4.31
CA ASP A 153 4.29 -0.35 4.11
C ASP A 153 4.36 -0.03 2.61
N GLY A 154 3.96 1.21 2.23
CA GLY A 154 3.92 1.69 0.85
C GLY A 154 5.00 2.73 0.51
N SER A 155 4.91 3.29 -0.70
CA SER A 155 5.64 4.47 -1.19
C SER A 155 7.16 4.48 -1.01
N SER A 156 7.77 3.30 -0.86
CA SER A 156 9.24 3.14 -0.69
C SER A 156 9.85 3.86 0.53
N PHE A 157 9.05 4.17 1.55
CA PHE A 157 9.58 4.65 2.81
C PHE A 157 10.42 3.56 3.50
N GLY A 158 11.55 3.95 4.09
CA GLY A 158 12.43 3.02 4.79
C GLY A 158 13.14 1.99 3.90
N VAL A 159 13.12 2.14 2.57
CA VAL A 159 13.78 1.23 1.63
C VAL A 159 15.23 1.64 1.39
N SER A 160 16.14 0.69 1.48
CA SER A 160 17.57 0.88 1.20
C SER A 160 18.13 -0.20 0.30
N LYS A 161 18.87 0.18 -0.74
CA LYS A 161 19.72 -0.72 -1.50
C LYS A 161 21.09 -0.77 -0.84
N VAL A 162 21.40 -1.88 -0.21
CA VAL A 162 22.62 -2.10 0.58
C VAL A 162 23.68 -2.76 -0.30
N LYS A 163 24.81 -2.10 -0.47
CA LYS A 163 25.91 -2.55 -1.33
C LYS A 163 26.99 -3.27 -0.55
N THR A 164 27.18 -2.92 0.71
CA THR A 164 28.22 -3.47 1.58
C THR A 164 27.67 -3.85 2.97
N LYS A 165 28.33 -4.77 3.65
CA LYS A 165 27.93 -5.19 5.01
C LYS A 165 27.90 -4.05 6.02
N SER A 166 28.75 -3.05 5.85
CA SER A 166 28.82 -1.88 6.74
C SER A 166 27.56 -1.02 6.71
N ASP A 167 26.78 -1.09 5.64
CA ASP A 167 25.58 -0.28 5.46
C ASP A 167 24.31 -0.93 6.10
N ILE A 168 24.40 -2.24 6.43
CA ILE A 168 23.27 -3.02 6.95
C ILE A 168 22.68 -2.42 8.24
N PRO A 169 23.48 -2.03 9.27
CA PRO A 169 22.90 -1.51 10.50
C PRO A 169 22.06 -0.25 10.29
N ALA A 170 22.56 0.70 9.50
CA ALA A 170 21.84 1.93 9.21
C ALA A 170 20.56 1.69 8.40
N ALA A 171 20.60 0.75 7.44
CA ALA A 171 19.44 0.37 6.64
C ALA A 171 18.37 -0.33 7.47
N LEU A 172 18.76 -1.19 8.41
CA LEU A 172 17.82 -1.81 9.35
C LEU A 172 17.18 -0.79 10.26
N GLU A 173 17.96 0.15 10.82
CA GLU A 173 17.44 1.22 11.66
C GLU A 173 16.39 2.04 10.91
N LEU A 174 16.70 2.45 9.67
CA LEU A 174 15.79 3.20 8.82
C LEU A 174 14.47 2.44 8.57
N ALA A 175 14.57 1.16 8.21
CA ALA A 175 13.38 0.33 7.97
C ALA A 175 12.57 0.07 9.25
N PHE A 176 13.23 -0.08 10.41
CA PHE A 176 12.55 -0.26 11.70
C PHE A 176 11.90 1.02 12.25
N ASN A 177 12.15 2.19 11.68
CA ASN A 177 11.40 3.39 12.00
C ASN A 177 9.97 3.34 11.43
N GLU A 178 9.78 2.62 10.33
CA GLU A 178 8.49 2.48 9.65
C GLU A 178 7.71 1.22 10.09
N SER A 179 8.41 0.11 10.40
CA SER A 179 7.77 -1.17 10.72
C SER A 179 8.57 -1.96 11.76
N ASN A 180 7.88 -2.74 12.59
CA ASN A 180 8.54 -3.72 13.48
C ASN A 180 8.98 -4.99 12.76
N GLU A 181 8.58 -5.18 11.51
CA GLU A 181 8.91 -6.31 10.64
C GLU A 181 9.61 -5.80 9.38
N VAL A 182 10.85 -6.20 9.20
CA VAL A 182 11.70 -5.77 8.08
C VAL A 182 12.03 -6.97 7.20
N MET A 183 11.83 -6.79 5.90
CA MET A 183 12.22 -7.75 4.88
C MET A 183 13.59 -7.39 4.31
N ILE A 184 14.46 -8.39 4.23
CA ILE A 184 15.73 -8.30 3.49
C ILE A 184 15.60 -9.23 2.28
N GLU A 185 15.87 -8.72 1.08
CA GLU A 185 15.74 -9.50 -0.14
C GLU A 185 16.92 -9.33 -1.08
N SER A 186 17.21 -10.38 -1.86
CA SER A 186 18.24 -10.35 -2.88
C SER A 186 17.89 -9.34 -3.98
N PHE A 187 18.90 -8.65 -4.50
CA PHE A 187 18.73 -7.81 -5.68
C PHE A 187 18.49 -8.66 -6.92
N LEU A 188 17.44 -8.33 -7.66
CA LEU A 188 17.19 -8.91 -8.99
C LEU A 188 17.59 -7.88 -10.05
N GLN A 189 18.51 -8.27 -10.91
CA GLN A 189 18.90 -7.44 -12.04
C GLN A 189 17.90 -7.61 -13.18
N GLY A 190 17.42 -6.52 -13.74
CA GLY A 190 16.47 -6.54 -14.83
C GLY A 190 15.79 -5.20 -15.05
N THR A 191 14.78 -5.20 -15.89
CA THR A 191 13.91 -4.04 -16.15
C THR A 191 12.72 -4.08 -15.21
N GLU A 192 12.40 -2.96 -14.57
CA GLU A 192 11.22 -2.83 -13.73
C GLU A 192 10.00 -2.55 -14.63
N ILE A 193 8.96 -3.36 -14.48
CA ILE A 193 7.71 -3.20 -15.21
C ILE A 193 6.52 -3.16 -14.26
N SER A 194 5.48 -2.42 -14.67
CA SER A 194 4.17 -2.41 -14.04
C SER A 194 3.11 -2.91 -15.01
N ILE A 195 2.16 -3.69 -14.52
CA ILE A 195 1.03 -4.19 -15.32
C ILE A 195 -0.25 -3.99 -14.53
N GLY A 196 -1.15 -3.15 -15.05
CA GLY A 196 -2.49 -3.01 -14.51
C GLY A 196 -3.37 -4.19 -14.91
N CYS A 197 -4.28 -4.58 -14.03
CA CYS A 197 -5.31 -5.56 -14.38
C CYS A 197 -6.63 -5.23 -13.67
N TYR A 198 -7.73 -5.69 -14.25
CA TYR A 198 -9.06 -5.58 -13.67
C TYR A 198 -9.92 -6.80 -13.98
N ALA A 199 -10.88 -7.08 -13.11
CA ALA A 199 -11.81 -8.19 -13.28
C ALA A 199 -13.09 -7.73 -13.98
N THR A 200 -13.58 -8.57 -14.89
CA THR A 200 -14.89 -8.42 -15.55
C THR A 200 -15.74 -9.67 -15.33
N LYS A 201 -16.98 -9.63 -15.77
CA LYS A 201 -17.83 -10.84 -15.77
C LYS A 201 -17.30 -11.95 -16.67
N GLU A 202 -16.46 -11.61 -17.64
CA GLU A 202 -15.87 -12.53 -18.61
C GLU A 202 -14.50 -13.06 -18.18
N GLY A 203 -13.92 -12.49 -17.12
CA GLY A 203 -12.64 -12.89 -16.57
C GLY A 203 -11.71 -11.72 -16.27
N LEU A 204 -10.45 -12.02 -16.02
CA LEU A 204 -9.40 -11.04 -15.73
C LEU A 204 -8.85 -10.46 -17.05
N VAL A 205 -8.77 -9.14 -17.12
CA VAL A 205 -8.15 -8.41 -18.22
C VAL A 205 -6.84 -7.80 -17.74
N SER A 206 -5.75 -8.11 -18.43
CA SER A 206 -4.45 -7.48 -18.21
C SER A 206 -4.23 -6.35 -19.21
N LEU A 207 -3.76 -5.22 -18.75
CA LEU A 207 -3.35 -4.08 -19.58
C LEU A 207 -1.94 -4.31 -20.14
N PRO A 208 -1.50 -3.51 -21.14
CA PRO A 208 -0.12 -3.54 -21.60
C PRO A 208 0.87 -3.31 -20.46
N ALA A 209 2.04 -3.92 -20.56
CA ALA A 209 3.11 -3.69 -19.61
C ALA A 209 3.73 -2.30 -19.83
N THR A 210 3.97 -1.60 -18.73
CA THR A 210 4.63 -0.30 -18.72
C THR A 210 6.02 -0.45 -18.09
N GLU A 211 7.07 -0.05 -18.81
CA GLU A 211 8.42 0.02 -18.26
C GLU A 211 8.56 1.26 -17.38
N VAL A 212 9.14 1.06 -16.19
CA VAL A 212 9.43 2.12 -15.23
C VAL A 212 10.91 2.48 -15.37
N VAL A 213 11.18 3.64 -15.99
CA VAL A 213 12.54 4.15 -16.21
C VAL A 213 12.81 5.29 -15.24
N THR A 214 13.80 5.13 -14.38
CA THR A 214 14.24 6.16 -13.42
C THR A 214 15.76 6.35 -13.50
N GLU A 215 16.22 7.58 -13.30
CA GLU A 215 17.65 7.88 -13.13
C GLU A 215 18.16 7.52 -11.74
N ASN A 216 17.25 7.26 -10.78
CA ASN A 216 17.59 6.85 -9.43
C ASN A 216 18.04 5.38 -9.41
N GLU A 217 18.75 4.95 -8.36
CA GLU A 217 19.22 3.57 -8.22
C GLU A 217 18.07 2.54 -8.12
N PHE A 218 16.87 2.99 -7.78
CA PHE A 218 15.61 2.22 -7.74
C PHE A 218 14.41 3.18 -7.74
N PHE A 219 13.21 2.64 -7.91
CA PHE A 219 11.96 3.40 -7.93
C PHE A 219 11.56 3.84 -6.50
N ASP A 220 12.21 4.91 -6.03
CA ASP A 220 12.02 5.49 -4.70
C ASP A 220 10.80 6.44 -4.63
N TYR A 221 10.58 7.04 -3.46
CA TYR A 221 9.48 8.00 -3.23
C TYR A 221 9.55 9.21 -4.18
N ASN A 222 10.74 9.76 -4.40
CA ASN A 222 10.90 10.92 -5.27
C ASN A 222 10.61 10.57 -6.73
N ALA A 223 11.03 9.40 -7.19
CA ALA A 223 10.68 8.90 -8.52
C ALA A 223 9.16 8.73 -8.65
N LYS A 224 8.47 8.21 -7.64
CA LYS A 224 7.02 7.96 -7.67
C LYS A 224 6.16 9.22 -7.72
N TYR A 225 6.52 10.27 -6.97
CA TYR A 225 5.62 11.40 -6.72
C TYR A 225 6.15 12.76 -7.17
N ASN A 226 7.44 12.88 -7.50
CA ASN A 226 8.08 14.14 -7.87
C ASN A 226 8.52 14.21 -9.35
N GLY A 227 7.98 13.34 -10.21
CA GLY A 227 8.18 13.39 -11.65
C GLY A 227 9.57 12.97 -12.12
N GLN A 228 10.32 12.19 -11.32
CA GLN A 228 11.65 11.69 -11.66
C GLN A 228 11.59 10.28 -12.29
N VAL A 229 10.51 10.00 -13.02
CA VAL A 229 10.29 8.73 -13.70
C VAL A 229 9.71 8.96 -15.08
N GLN A 230 10.08 8.11 -16.02
CA GLN A 230 9.40 7.97 -17.32
C GLN A 230 8.70 6.61 -17.35
N GLU A 231 7.45 6.63 -17.75
CA GLU A 231 6.64 5.43 -17.95
C GLU A 231 6.49 5.22 -19.46
N ILE A 232 6.95 4.07 -19.96
CA ILE A 232 6.95 3.72 -21.38
C ILE A 232 6.05 2.50 -21.56
N THR A 233 4.90 2.69 -22.22
CA THR A 233 3.92 1.64 -22.50
C THR A 233 3.91 1.25 -23.95
#